data_e86d30af59578d7485132315b64bb819
#
_entry.id   e86d30af59578d7485132315b64bb819
#
_cell.length_a   1.000
_cell.length_b   1.000
_cell.length_c   1.000
_cell.angle_alpha   90.00
_cell.angle_beta   90.00
_cell.angle_gamma   90.00
#
_symmetry.space_group_name_H-M   'P 1'
#
loop_
_entity.id
_entity.type
_entity.pdbx_description
1 polymer ?
#
loop_
_entity_poly.entity_id
_entity_poly.type
_entity_poly.pdbx_seq_one_letter_code
_entity_poly.pdbx_strand_id
1 'polypeptide(L)'
;MLQAAANAGNVARTCRHFGVSRKTFYKWRQRYHEHGDLGLADRARAPHRSPRATPAEVVSKILYLRQHYHFGPGKIADYLKRFHGLSIACASVHRILRKHGMNRLPANQKYRRHAHRWTRYEKAQPGHRLQVDVKFLERIPGTRRRFYQFTAIDDCTRIRVLKVYDACNQRTAIAFIDDVLRRLPFRVQVIQTDNGAEFQSQFHYRLEALDIRHAYIRPRTPHLNGKVERSHRIDDQEFYQLLDQDGITDDIHLFNEKLREWEDYYNYHRPHGGLGGQTPYERLRQKTQTRP
;
A
#
# COMPACT_ATOMS: atom_id res chain seq x y z
N MET A 1 -26.81 10.84 -46.10
CA MET A 1 -28.14 10.17 -46.06
C MET A 1 -29.28 11.17 -45.80
N LEU A 2 -29.33 11.93 -44.71
CA LEU A 2 -30.42 12.89 -44.38
C LEU A 2 -30.53 13.98 -45.44
N GLN A 3 -29.47 14.62 -45.85
CA GLN A 3 -29.43 15.60 -46.93
C GLN A 3 -29.84 15.02 -48.29
N ALA A 4 -29.39 13.80 -48.59
CA ALA A 4 -29.73 13.13 -49.84
C ALA A 4 -31.26 12.83 -49.91
N ALA A 5 -31.88 12.52 -48.79
CA ALA A 5 -33.32 12.30 -48.70
C ALA A 5 -34.13 13.61 -48.84
N ALA A 6 -33.62 14.72 -48.32
CA ALA A 6 -34.18 16.04 -48.49
C ALA A 6 -34.16 16.48 -49.93
N ASN A 7 -33.02 16.28 -50.62
CA ASN A 7 -32.85 16.65 -52.03
C ASN A 7 -33.63 15.75 -53.01
N ALA A 8 -33.72 14.44 -52.73
CA ALA A 8 -34.39 13.48 -53.59
C ALA A 8 -35.92 13.41 -53.37
N GLY A 9 -36.48 14.00 -52.33
CA GLY A 9 -37.92 13.96 -51.98
C GLY A 9 -38.48 12.57 -51.71
N ASN A 10 -37.66 11.51 -51.77
CA ASN A 10 -38.12 10.13 -51.68
C ASN A 10 -37.30 9.31 -50.69
N VAL A 11 -37.79 9.23 -49.45
CA VAL A 11 -37.14 8.52 -48.30
C VAL A 11 -36.94 7.02 -48.62
N ALA A 12 -37.92 6.39 -49.28
CA ALA A 12 -37.85 4.94 -49.56
C ALA A 12 -36.70 4.60 -50.54
N ARG A 13 -36.51 5.44 -51.57
CA ARG A 13 -35.42 5.27 -52.57
C ARG A 13 -34.06 5.54 -51.90
N THR A 14 -33.98 6.59 -51.08
CA THR A 14 -32.76 6.92 -50.34
C THR A 14 -32.39 5.82 -49.35
N CYS A 15 -33.34 5.28 -48.59
CA CYS A 15 -33.07 4.16 -47.69
C CYS A 15 -32.55 2.92 -48.36
N ARG A 16 -33.09 2.58 -49.55
CA ARG A 16 -32.60 1.47 -50.37
C ARG A 16 -31.18 1.71 -50.90
N HIS A 17 -30.90 2.93 -51.34
CA HIS A 17 -29.58 3.30 -51.82
C HIS A 17 -28.49 3.21 -50.75
N PHE A 18 -28.79 3.65 -49.50
CA PHE A 18 -27.84 3.61 -48.40
C PHE A 18 -27.90 2.31 -47.57
N GLY A 19 -28.69 1.30 -47.94
CA GLY A 19 -28.80 0.03 -47.24
C GLY A 19 -29.35 0.14 -45.80
N VAL A 20 -30.17 1.16 -45.53
CA VAL A 20 -30.70 1.39 -44.17
C VAL A 20 -32.23 1.21 -44.15
N SER A 21 -32.75 0.73 -43.00
CA SER A 21 -34.22 0.64 -42.84
C SER A 21 -34.86 2.01 -42.70
N ARG A 22 -36.13 2.17 -43.15
CA ARG A 22 -36.89 3.41 -42.91
C ARG A 22 -36.98 3.78 -41.46
N LYS A 23 -37.11 2.78 -40.52
CA LYS A 23 -37.10 2.99 -39.07
C LYS A 23 -35.84 3.63 -38.59
N THR A 24 -34.71 3.15 -39.08
CA THR A 24 -33.36 3.71 -38.79
C THR A 24 -33.24 5.14 -39.33
N PHE A 25 -33.72 5.39 -40.54
CA PHE A 25 -33.72 6.73 -41.13
C PHE A 25 -34.49 7.75 -40.29
N TYR A 26 -35.75 7.43 -39.93
CA TYR A 26 -36.57 8.34 -39.13
C TYR A 26 -36.04 8.55 -37.72
N LYS A 27 -35.44 7.52 -37.09
CA LYS A 27 -34.72 7.65 -35.82
C LYS A 27 -33.57 8.66 -35.89
N TRP A 28 -32.73 8.59 -36.91
CA TRP A 28 -31.61 9.51 -37.08
C TRP A 28 -32.09 10.90 -37.50
N ARG A 29 -33.13 11.02 -38.32
CA ARG A 29 -33.72 12.30 -38.68
C ARG A 29 -34.29 13.03 -37.45
N GLN A 30 -35.02 12.35 -36.57
CA GLN A 30 -35.50 12.91 -35.32
C GLN A 30 -34.37 13.41 -34.44
N ARG A 31 -33.34 12.58 -34.24
CA ARG A 31 -32.17 12.94 -33.44
C ARG A 31 -31.38 14.16 -34.00
N TYR A 32 -31.29 14.23 -35.31
CA TYR A 32 -30.70 15.38 -35.94
C TYR A 32 -31.52 16.65 -35.78
N HIS A 33 -32.87 16.54 -35.87
CA HIS A 33 -33.78 17.66 -35.65
C HIS A 33 -33.71 18.18 -34.21
N GLU A 34 -33.60 17.29 -33.23
CA GLU A 34 -33.56 17.63 -31.79
C GLU A 34 -32.20 18.20 -31.34
N HIS A 35 -31.09 17.68 -31.88
CA HIS A 35 -29.76 17.92 -31.34
C HIS A 35 -28.71 18.32 -32.39
N GLY A 36 -29.08 18.53 -33.63
CA GLY A 36 -28.18 18.84 -34.73
C GLY A 36 -27.15 17.73 -34.97
N ASP A 37 -25.96 18.09 -35.40
CA ASP A 37 -24.85 17.16 -35.66
C ASP A 37 -24.47 16.31 -34.43
N LEU A 38 -24.58 16.84 -33.21
CA LEU A 38 -24.35 16.10 -31.97
C LEU A 38 -25.34 14.92 -31.79
N GLY A 39 -26.55 15.04 -32.36
CA GLY A 39 -27.55 13.98 -32.39
C GLY A 39 -27.14 12.75 -33.22
N LEU A 40 -26.20 12.92 -34.16
CA LEU A 40 -25.69 11.84 -35.01
C LEU A 40 -24.59 11.00 -34.36
N ALA A 41 -24.07 11.42 -33.20
CA ALA A 41 -23.14 10.61 -32.45
C ALA A 41 -23.81 9.40 -31.81
N ASP A 42 -23.11 8.27 -31.72
CA ASP A 42 -23.61 7.09 -31.04
C ASP A 42 -23.76 7.34 -29.54
N ARG A 43 -24.93 7.03 -29.01
CA ARG A 43 -25.17 7.10 -27.56
C ARG A 43 -24.46 5.93 -26.88
N ALA A 44 -23.86 6.21 -25.72
CA ALA A 44 -23.31 5.15 -24.88
C ALA A 44 -24.35 4.06 -24.58
N ARG A 45 -24.01 2.80 -24.78
CA ARG A 45 -24.90 1.65 -24.53
C ARG A 45 -25.00 1.27 -23.04
N ALA A 46 -24.60 2.19 -22.13
CA ALA A 46 -24.68 1.96 -20.72
C ALA A 46 -26.15 2.02 -20.25
N PRO A 47 -26.59 1.11 -19.38
CA PRO A 47 -27.93 1.16 -18.82
C PRO A 47 -28.11 2.43 -17.95
N HIS A 48 -29.28 3.09 -18.05
CA HIS A 48 -29.59 4.28 -17.27
C HIS A 48 -29.64 4.02 -15.76
N ARG A 49 -29.94 2.81 -15.34
CA ARG A 49 -29.94 2.35 -13.95
C ARG A 49 -29.08 1.10 -13.83
N SER A 50 -28.20 1.09 -12.86
CA SER A 50 -27.42 -0.08 -12.47
C SER A 50 -27.72 -0.42 -11.02
N PRO A 51 -28.66 -1.36 -10.75
CA PRO A 51 -29.07 -1.73 -9.37
C PRO A 51 -27.94 -2.24 -8.51
N ARG A 52 -26.87 -2.75 -9.15
CA ARG A 52 -25.66 -3.27 -8.48
C ARG A 52 -24.51 -2.25 -8.44
N ALA A 53 -24.76 -0.98 -8.72
CA ALA A 53 -23.74 0.05 -8.61
C ALA A 53 -23.34 0.23 -7.14
N THR A 54 -22.05 0.39 -6.90
CA THR A 54 -21.56 0.72 -5.55
C THR A 54 -22.13 2.09 -5.14
N PRO A 55 -22.72 2.21 -3.94
CA PRO A 55 -23.25 3.48 -3.44
C PRO A 55 -22.23 4.60 -3.45
N ALA A 56 -22.67 5.83 -3.70
CA ALA A 56 -21.80 6.99 -3.82
C ALA A 56 -20.96 7.23 -2.56
N GLU A 57 -21.53 7.00 -1.38
CA GLU A 57 -20.81 7.11 -0.10
C GLU A 57 -19.64 6.13 0.01
N VAL A 58 -19.82 4.89 -0.47
CA VAL A 58 -18.75 3.89 -0.48
C VAL A 58 -17.68 4.26 -1.48
N VAL A 59 -18.07 4.80 -2.64
CA VAL A 59 -17.12 5.33 -3.64
C VAL A 59 -16.29 6.46 -3.04
N SER A 60 -16.91 7.42 -2.34
CA SER A 60 -16.20 8.52 -1.68
C SER A 60 -15.19 8.02 -0.65
N LYS A 61 -15.56 7.03 0.18
CA LYS A 61 -14.64 6.40 1.14
C LYS A 61 -13.45 5.71 0.45
N ILE A 62 -13.69 5.02 -0.67
CA ILE A 62 -12.63 4.39 -1.47
C ILE A 62 -11.64 5.43 -1.99
N LEU A 63 -12.14 6.53 -2.55
CA LEU A 63 -11.31 7.61 -3.09
C LEU A 63 -10.53 8.31 -1.98
N TYR A 64 -11.16 8.59 -0.84
CA TYR A 64 -10.53 9.16 0.33
C TYR A 64 -9.36 8.29 0.83
N LEU A 65 -9.58 6.98 1.04
CA LEU A 65 -8.54 6.06 1.47
C LEU A 65 -7.39 5.94 0.45
N ARG A 66 -7.71 6.06 -0.83
CA ARG A 66 -6.68 6.06 -1.89
C ARG A 66 -5.85 7.33 -1.87
N GLN A 67 -6.50 8.49 -1.75
CA GLN A 67 -5.86 9.80 -1.84
C GLN A 67 -5.03 10.12 -0.60
N HIS A 68 -5.59 9.91 0.60
CA HIS A 68 -4.96 10.31 1.85
C HIS A 68 -4.05 9.24 2.48
N TYR A 69 -4.28 7.96 2.16
CA TYR A 69 -3.49 6.85 2.74
C TYR A 69 -2.76 6.01 1.69
N HIS A 70 -2.86 6.33 0.42
CA HIS A 70 -2.26 5.59 -0.69
C HIS A 70 -2.54 4.07 -0.69
N PHE A 71 -3.66 3.65 -0.11
CA PHE A 71 -4.00 2.23 -0.01
C PHE A 71 -4.25 1.61 -1.38
N GLY A 72 -3.79 0.38 -1.56
CA GLY A 72 -4.13 -0.44 -2.72
C GLY A 72 -5.54 -1.05 -2.63
N PRO A 73 -6.11 -1.54 -3.76
CA PRO A 73 -7.48 -2.04 -3.81
C PRO A 73 -7.81 -3.12 -2.77
N GLY A 74 -6.90 -4.07 -2.53
CA GLY A 74 -7.08 -5.11 -1.51
C GLY A 74 -7.15 -4.54 -0.11
N LYS A 75 -6.21 -3.63 0.24
CA LYS A 75 -6.19 -2.99 1.55
C LYS A 75 -7.42 -2.12 1.80
N ILE A 76 -7.91 -1.42 0.76
CA ILE A 76 -9.16 -0.65 0.85
C ILE A 76 -10.34 -1.59 1.15
N ALA A 77 -10.44 -2.74 0.47
CA ALA A 77 -11.50 -3.70 0.69
C ALA A 77 -11.46 -4.26 2.13
N ASP A 78 -10.28 -4.64 2.61
CA ASP A 78 -10.07 -5.12 3.99
C ASP A 78 -10.40 -4.04 5.02
N TYR A 79 -9.98 -2.80 4.79
CA TYR A 79 -10.26 -1.67 5.65
C TYR A 79 -11.78 -1.37 5.76
N LEU A 80 -12.47 -1.33 4.63
CA LEU A 80 -13.92 -1.10 4.59
C LEU A 80 -14.70 -2.20 5.29
N LYS A 81 -14.27 -3.46 5.11
CA LYS A 81 -14.87 -4.60 5.82
C LYS A 81 -14.67 -4.50 7.32
N ARG A 82 -13.44 -4.18 7.76
CA ARG A 82 -13.05 -4.17 9.17
C ARG A 82 -13.66 -3.01 9.97
N PHE A 83 -13.58 -1.80 9.43
CA PHE A 83 -13.94 -0.58 10.18
C PHE A 83 -15.31 0.00 9.83
N HIS A 84 -15.88 -0.42 8.70
CA HIS A 84 -17.18 0.07 8.24
C HIS A 84 -18.22 -1.04 8.02
N GLY A 85 -17.86 -2.31 8.23
CA GLY A 85 -18.76 -3.44 7.97
C GLY A 85 -19.15 -3.62 6.48
N LEU A 86 -18.45 -2.93 5.55
CA LEU A 86 -18.78 -2.90 4.14
C LEU A 86 -17.96 -3.96 3.39
N SER A 87 -18.62 -5.02 2.93
CA SER A 87 -18.01 -6.05 2.12
C SER A 87 -18.02 -5.66 0.64
N ILE A 88 -16.85 -5.38 0.07
CA ILE A 88 -16.69 -5.06 -1.35
C ILE A 88 -15.53 -5.86 -1.95
N ALA A 89 -15.73 -6.40 -3.15
CA ALA A 89 -14.66 -7.15 -3.84
C ALA A 89 -13.52 -6.22 -4.27
N CYS A 90 -12.27 -6.69 -4.10
CA CYS A 90 -11.06 -5.98 -4.53
C CYS A 90 -11.14 -5.54 -6.01
N ALA A 91 -11.70 -6.40 -6.89
CA ALA A 91 -11.90 -6.07 -8.30
C ALA A 91 -12.86 -4.89 -8.51
N SER A 92 -13.87 -4.73 -7.66
CA SER A 92 -14.80 -3.60 -7.72
C SER A 92 -14.12 -2.31 -7.27
N VAL A 93 -13.32 -2.36 -6.19
CA VAL A 93 -12.48 -1.22 -5.77
C VAL A 93 -11.53 -0.80 -6.89
N HIS A 94 -10.84 -1.77 -7.52
CA HIS A 94 -9.93 -1.47 -8.64
C HIS A 94 -10.66 -0.80 -9.82
N ARG A 95 -11.88 -1.25 -10.19
CA ARG A 95 -12.70 -0.60 -11.24
C ARG A 95 -13.05 0.83 -10.90
N ILE A 96 -13.43 1.09 -9.65
CA ILE A 96 -13.75 2.43 -9.16
C ILE A 96 -12.51 3.33 -9.28
N LEU A 97 -11.37 2.89 -8.74
CA LEU A 97 -10.12 3.65 -8.82
C LEU A 97 -9.70 3.91 -10.28
N ARG A 98 -9.88 2.93 -11.18
CA ARG A 98 -9.60 3.10 -12.61
C ARG A 98 -10.51 4.15 -13.25
N LYS A 99 -11.82 4.14 -12.93
CA LYS A 99 -12.78 5.13 -13.44
C LYS A 99 -12.41 6.56 -13.03
N HIS A 100 -11.80 6.73 -11.86
CA HIS A 100 -11.35 8.03 -11.34
C HIS A 100 -9.87 8.34 -11.63
N GLY A 101 -9.19 7.56 -12.46
CA GLY A 101 -7.78 7.80 -12.80
C GLY A 101 -6.79 7.49 -11.67
N MET A 102 -7.25 6.89 -10.56
CA MET A 102 -6.45 6.64 -9.35
C MET A 102 -5.94 5.20 -9.22
N ASN A 103 -5.97 4.42 -10.30
CA ASN A 103 -5.54 3.02 -10.30
C ASN A 103 -4.03 2.82 -10.17
N ARG A 104 -3.23 3.87 -10.43
CA ARG A 104 -1.78 3.85 -10.27
C ARG A 104 -1.37 4.81 -9.14
N LEU A 105 -0.34 4.45 -8.40
CA LEU A 105 0.35 5.36 -7.50
C LEU A 105 1.26 6.31 -8.30
N PRO A 106 1.72 7.42 -7.71
CA PRO A 106 2.69 8.31 -8.33
C PRO A 106 3.89 7.59 -8.95
N ALA A 107 4.52 8.19 -9.94
CA ALA A 107 5.53 7.53 -10.79
C ALA A 107 6.79 7.04 -10.05
N ASN A 108 7.14 7.65 -8.92
CA ASN A 108 8.23 7.26 -8.03
C ASN A 108 8.02 5.90 -7.34
N GLN A 109 6.81 5.35 -7.39
CA GLN A 109 6.42 4.08 -6.76
C GLN A 109 6.26 2.94 -7.75
N LYS A 110 7.01 2.94 -8.84
CA LYS A 110 6.96 1.86 -9.83
C LYS A 110 7.53 0.56 -9.25
N TYR A 111 6.70 -0.46 -9.11
CA TYR A 111 7.14 -1.80 -8.77
C TYR A 111 7.81 -2.46 -9.97
N ARG A 112 9.07 -2.86 -9.87
CA ARG A 112 9.67 -3.82 -10.82
C ARG A 112 9.04 -5.19 -10.56
N ARG A 113 8.44 -5.80 -11.59
CA ARG A 113 8.03 -7.20 -11.53
C ARG A 113 9.29 -8.05 -11.55
N HIS A 114 9.59 -8.75 -10.47
CA HIS A 114 10.64 -9.78 -10.47
C HIS A 114 10.08 -11.04 -11.13
N ALA A 115 10.85 -11.62 -12.06
CA ALA A 115 10.49 -12.84 -12.80
C ALA A 115 10.41 -14.09 -11.90
N HIS A 116 11.00 -14.05 -10.72
CA HIS A 116 11.00 -15.17 -9.78
C HIS A 116 9.88 -15.04 -8.76
N ARG A 117 9.04 -16.09 -8.70
CA ARG A 117 8.00 -16.24 -7.69
C ARG A 117 8.66 -16.70 -6.39
N TRP A 118 8.96 -15.74 -5.50
CA TRP A 118 9.53 -16.05 -4.18
C TRP A 118 8.54 -16.87 -3.34
N THR A 119 9.01 -17.99 -2.79
CA THR A 119 8.22 -18.76 -1.84
C THR A 119 8.11 -17.97 -0.54
N ARG A 120 6.88 -17.66 -0.13
CA ARG A 120 6.63 -17.06 1.18
C ARG A 120 7.07 -18.03 2.27
N TYR A 121 7.93 -17.58 3.16
CA TYR A 121 8.20 -18.29 4.39
C TYR A 121 7.79 -17.43 5.60
N GLU A 122 7.30 -18.06 6.63
CA GLU A 122 6.94 -17.46 7.90
C GLU A 122 7.44 -18.35 9.02
N LYS A 123 8.01 -17.76 10.07
CA LYS A 123 8.38 -18.54 11.25
C LYS A 123 7.12 -18.92 12.03
N ALA A 124 7.13 -20.12 12.61
CA ALA A 124 5.95 -20.65 13.29
C ALA A 124 5.62 -19.91 14.58
N GLN A 125 6.65 -19.41 15.28
CA GLN A 125 6.51 -18.79 16.60
C GLN A 125 6.98 -17.34 16.60
N PRO A 126 6.26 -16.45 17.36
CA PRO A 126 6.72 -15.09 17.63
C PRO A 126 8.08 -15.11 18.31
N GLY A 127 8.93 -14.14 17.96
CA GLY A 127 10.27 -14.00 18.54
C GLY A 127 11.32 -15.01 18.04
N HIS A 128 10.93 -16.02 17.24
CA HIS A 128 11.92 -16.95 16.70
C HIS A 128 13.00 -16.23 15.88
N ARG A 129 12.62 -15.20 15.10
CA ARG A 129 13.56 -14.38 14.33
C ARG A 129 13.03 -12.97 14.14
N LEU A 130 13.85 -11.98 14.50
CA LEU A 130 13.67 -10.60 14.13
C LEU A 130 14.59 -10.24 12.96
N GLN A 131 14.06 -9.50 11.98
CA GLN A 131 14.87 -8.83 10.98
C GLN A 131 15.10 -7.39 11.44
N VAL A 132 16.36 -6.97 11.47
CA VAL A 132 16.76 -5.62 11.86
C VAL A 132 17.51 -4.96 10.70
N ASP A 133 17.19 -3.70 10.45
CA ASP A 133 17.80 -2.93 9.37
C ASP A 133 17.78 -1.44 9.68
N VAL A 134 18.63 -0.68 9.02
CA VAL A 134 18.70 0.78 9.15
C VAL A 134 18.36 1.44 7.83
N LYS A 135 17.39 2.34 7.88
CA LYS A 135 17.03 3.21 6.76
C LYS A 135 17.66 4.58 6.94
N PHE A 136 18.43 5.01 5.95
CA PHE A 136 18.97 6.35 5.86
C PHE A 136 17.86 7.29 5.37
N LEU A 137 17.43 8.22 6.22
CA LEU A 137 16.43 9.21 5.83
C LEU A 137 17.05 10.30 4.95
N GLU A 138 16.24 11.07 4.27
CA GLU A 138 16.72 12.22 3.51
C GLU A 138 17.38 13.25 4.46
N ARG A 139 18.24 14.09 3.90
CA ARG A 139 18.88 15.15 4.68
C ARG A 139 17.84 16.20 5.04
N ILE A 140 17.94 16.75 6.25
CA ILE A 140 17.10 17.84 6.69
C ILE A 140 17.39 19.06 5.80
N PRO A 141 16.37 19.65 5.16
CA PRO A 141 16.55 20.79 4.26
C PRO A 141 17.35 21.91 4.91
N GLY A 142 18.32 22.45 4.17
CA GLY A 142 19.19 23.53 4.66
C GLY A 142 20.30 23.10 5.61
N THR A 143 20.43 21.80 5.94
CA THR A 143 21.47 21.27 6.84
C THR A 143 22.27 20.13 6.21
N ARG A 144 23.40 19.78 6.85
CA ARG A 144 24.14 18.56 6.52
C ARG A 144 23.69 17.35 7.36
N ARG A 145 22.73 17.54 8.27
CA ARG A 145 22.27 16.51 9.20
C ARG A 145 21.38 15.50 8.48
N ARG A 146 21.43 14.24 8.94
CA ARG A 146 20.61 13.14 8.48
C ARG A 146 20.21 12.31 9.69
N PHE A 147 18.99 11.82 9.67
CA PHE A 147 18.53 10.85 10.64
C PHE A 147 18.57 9.42 10.09
N TYR A 148 18.62 8.47 11.01
CA TYR A 148 18.73 7.04 10.74
C TYR A 148 17.59 6.33 11.42
N GLN A 149 16.66 5.75 10.65
CA GLN A 149 15.56 4.97 11.19
C GLN A 149 16.02 3.51 11.35
N PHE A 150 16.12 3.07 12.60
CA PHE A 150 16.29 1.67 12.94
C PHE A 150 14.92 0.99 12.98
N THR A 151 14.84 -0.19 12.39
CA THR A 151 13.61 -0.99 12.29
C THR A 151 13.90 -2.43 12.68
N ALA A 152 13.12 -2.96 13.63
CA ALA A 152 13.09 -4.37 13.95
C ALA A 152 11.69 -4.93 13.66
N ILE A 153 11.59 -6.04 12.93
CA ILE A 153 10.31 -6.67 12.58
C ILE A 153 10.35 -8.17 12.84
N ASP A 154 9.34 -8.68 13.54
CA ASP A 154 9.20 -10.11 13.79
C ASP A 154 8.76 -10.88 12.54
N ASP A 155 9.44 -11.96 12.29
CA ASP A 155 9.23 -12.81 11.11
C ASP A 155 7.88 -13.52 11.10
N CYS A 156 7.31 -13.82 12.27
CA CYS A 156 6.04 -14.52 12.45
C CYS A 156 4.84 -13.58 12.41
N THR A 157 4.85 -12.56 13.26
CA THR A 157 3.70 -11.69 13.52
C THR A 157 3.70 -10.43 12.70
N ARG A 158 4.86 -9.98 12.22
CA ARG A 158 5.09 -8.65 11.63
C ARG A 158 5.00 -7.51 12.64
N ILE A 159 4.92 -7.78 13.94
CA ILE A 159 5.10 -6.74 14.95
C ILE A 159 6.45 -6.09 14.72
N ARG A 160 6.47 -4.77 14.76
CA ARG A 160 7.68 -4.01 14.54
C ARG A 160 7.91 -2.97 15.63
N VAL A 161 9.17 -2.60 15.78
CA VAL A 161 9.63 -1.48 16.59
C VAL A 161 10.43 -0.55 15.70
N LEU A 162 10.17 0.73 15.81
CA LEU A 162 10.83 1.80 15.07
C LEU A 162 11.47 2.79 16.02
N LYS A 163 12.63 3.31 15.65
CA LYS A 163 13.25 4.46 16.35
C LYS A 163 14.23 5.18 15.44
N VAL A 164 14.27 6.49 15.54
CA VAL A 164 15.19 7.35 14.80
C VAL A 164 16.30 7.83 15.71
N TYR A 165 17.52 7.83 15.17
CA TYR A 165 18.73 8.34 15.80
C TYR A 165 19.44 9.33 14.88
N ASP A 166 20.28 10.17 15.45
CA ASP A 166 21.14 11.13 14.76
C ASP A 166 22.45 10.53 14.26
N ALA A 167 22.78 9.31 14.68
CA ALA A 167 23.98 8.58 14.29
C ALA A 167 23.66 7.11 13.96
N CYS A 168 24.40 6.54 13.01
CA CYS A 168 24.39 5.12 12.66
C CYS A 168 25.72 4.50 13.05
N ASN A 169 25.77 3.87 14.21
CA ASN A 169 26.95 3.21 14.76
C ASN A 169 26.57 2.06 15.72
N GLN A 170 27.55 1.32 16.20
CA GLN A 170 27.32 0.16 17.07
C GLN A 170 26.61 0.55 18.39
N ARG A 171 26.94 1.72 18.96
CA ARG A 171 26.32 2.22 20.19
C ARG A 171 24.82 2.46 20.03
N THR A 172 24.41 3.11 18.92
CA THR A 172 23.00 3.36 18.62
C THR A 172 22.26 2.07 18.26
N ALA A 173 22.92 1.14 17.57
CA ALA A 173 22.37 -0.19 17.28
C ALA A 173 22.10 -0.99 18.58
N ILE A 174 23.00 -0.96 19.54
CA ILE A 174 22.85 -1.60 20.86
C ILE A 174 21.70 -0.94 21.64
N ALA A 175 21.68 0.40 21.72
CA ALA A 175 20.61 1.13 22.39
C ALA A 175 19.24 0.85 21.77
N PHE A 176 19.17 0.69 20.43
CA PHE A 176 17.94 0.30 19.74
C PHE A 176 17.51 -1.12 20.13
N ILE A 177 18.42 -2.10 20.11
CA ILE A 177 18.06 -3.48 20.46
C ILE A 177 17.62 -3.60 21.92
N ASP A 178 18.27 -2.92 22.84
CA ASP A 178 17.85 -2.91 24.24
C ASP A 178 16.42 -2.33 24.40
N ASP A 179 16.06 -1.31 23.58
CA ASP A 179 14.71 -0.77 23.53
C ASP A 179 13.71 -1.78 22.92
N VAL A 180 14.07 -2.43 21.82
CA VAL A 180 13.27 -3.46 21.15
C VAL A 180 12.93 -4.59 22.10
N LEU A 181 13.92 -5.13 22.81
CA LEU A 181 13.72 -6.26 23.74
C LEU A 181 12.83 -5.92 24.94
N ARG A 182 12.84 -4.66 25.41
CA ARG A 182 11.92 -4.20 26.46
C ARG A 182 10.46 -4.04 25.97
N ARG A 183 10.29 -3.72 24.71
CA ARG A 183 8.98 -3.38 24.13
C ARG A 183 8.25 -4.57 23.53
N LEU A 184 8.97 -5.61 23.13
CA LEU A 184 8.36 -6.80 22.55
C LEU A 184 7.74 -7.69 23.62
N PRO A 185 6.50 -8.18 23.45
CA PRO A 185 5.80 -9.02 24.42
C PRO A 185 6.18 -10.51 24.32
N PHE A 186 7.35 -10.82 23.76
CA PHE A 186 7.86 -12.19 23.59
C PHE A 186 9.39 -12.21 23.61
N ARG A 187 9.96 -13.36 23.99
CA ARG A 187 11.41 -13.57 23.97
C ARG A 187 11.91 -13.71 22.52
N VAL A 188 13.04 -13.06 22.22
CA VAL A 188 13.71 -13.12 20.92
C VAL A 188 14.82 -14.16 20.95
N GLN A 189 14.85 -15.06 19.94
CA GLN A 189 15.86 -16.11 19.83
C GLN A 189 16.97 -15.79 18.83
N VAL A 190 16.61 -15.12 17.73
CA VAL A 190 17.53 -14.81 16.63
C VAL A 190 17.29 -13.39 16.17
N ILE A 191 18.36 -12.61 16.04
CA ILE A 191 18.36 -11.33 15.34
C ILE A 191 19.13 -11.48 14.04
N GLN A 192 18.48 -11.12 12.94
CA GLN A 192 19.06 -11.16 11.60
C GLN A 192 19.29 -9.73 11.11
N THR A 193 20.53 -9.44 10.71
CA THR A 193 20.95 -8.14 10.16
C THR A 193 21.67 -8.34 8.82
N ASP A 194 21.87 -7.26 8.11
CA ASP A 194 22.89 -7.23 7.07
C ASP A 194 24.32 -7.16 7.67
N ASN A 195 25.33 -6.94 6.83
CA ASN A 195 26.72 -6.83 7.26
C ASN A 195 27.14 -5.36 7.51
N GLY A 196 26.20 -4.47 7.85
CA GLY A 196 26.51 -3.08 8.19
C GLY A 196 27.50 -2.95 9.34
N ALA A 197 28.34 -1.92 9.34
CA ALA A 197 29.35 -1.69 10.36
C ALA A 197 28.75 -1.50 11.76
N GLU A 198 27.52 -0.98 11.83
CA GLU A 198 26.73 -0.78 13.05
C GLU A 198 26.34 -2.10 13.73
N PHE A 199 26.30 -3.20 12.98
CA PHE A 199 25.93 -4.53 13.49
C PHE A 199 27.13 -5.45 13.74
N GLN A 200 28.35 -4.92 13.69
CA GLN A 200 29.57 -5.70 13.91
C GLN A 200 30.02 -5.66 15.38
N SER A 201 31.05 -6.41 15.70
CA SER A 201 31.81 -6.38 16.95
C SER A 201 30.98 -6.22 18.23
N GLN A 202 30.90 -5.01 18.80
CA GLN A 202 30.21 -4.75 20.07
C GLN A 202 28.72 -5.12 20.02
N PHE A 203 28.04 -4.90 18.90
CA PHE A 203 26.65 -5.31 18.72
C PHE A 203 26.52 -6.84 18.79
N HIS A 204 27.41 -7.56 18.11
CA HIS A 204 27.43 -9.02 18.16
C HIS A 204 27.64 -9.55 19.58
N TYR A 205 28.65 -9.04 20.28
CA TYR A 205 28.93 -9.43 21.67
C TYR A 205 27.78 -9.08 22.63
N ARG A 206 27.06 -7.97 22.38
CA ARG A 206 25.86 -7.63 23.17
C ARG A 206 24.77 -8.67 23.00
N LEU A 207 24.51 -9.16 21.78
CA LEU A 207 23.52 -10.21 21.53
C LEU A 207 23.94 -11.54 22.17
N GLU A 208 25.20 -11.88 22.08
CA GLU A 208 25.75 -13.07 22.71
C GLU A 208 25.58 -13.03 24.24
N ALA A 209 25.87 -11.91 24.88
CA ALA A 209 25.64 -11.70 26.31
C ALA A 209 24.17 -11.80 26.74
N LEU A 210 23.23 -11.62 25.80
CA LEU A 210 21.79 -11.76 26.00
C LEU A 210 21.24 -13.15 25.63
N ASP A 211 22.09 -14.09 25.27
CA ASP A 211 21.73 -15.43 24.76
C ASP A 211 20.83 -15.35 23.50
N ILE A 212 21.12 -14.39 22.63
CA ILE A 212 20.43 -14.17 21.37
C ILE A 212 21.38 -14.47 20.22
N ARG A 213 21.00 -15.38 19.33
CA ARG A 213 21.81 -15.72 18.17
C ARG A 213 21.81 -14.58 17.14
N HIS A 214 22.99 -14.09 16.77
CA HIS A 214 23.16 -13.17 15.65
C HIS A 214 23.29 -13.93 14.33
N ALA A 215 22.48 -13.59 13.34
CA ALA A 215 22.51 -14.18 12.01
C ALA A 215 22.75 -13.09 10.95
N TYR A 216 23.89 -13.13 10.30
CA TYR A 216 24.18 -12.26 9.16
C TYR A 216 23.54 -12.76 7.88
N ILE A 217 23.03 -11.85 7.07
CA ILE A 217 22.57 -12.15 5.72
C ILE A 217 23.79 -12.38 4.82
N ARG A 218 23.73 -13.42 4.00
CA ARG A 218 24.80 -13.66 3.01
C ARG A 218 24.88 -12.47 2.05
N PRO A 219 26.09 -12.01 1.70
CA PRO A 219 26.27 -10.97 0.70
C PRO A 219 25.51 -11.28 -0.59
N ARG A 220 24.94 -10.26 -1.23
CA ARG A 220 24.15 -10.36 -2.47
C ARG A 220 22.85 -11.19 -2.38
N THR A 221 22.29 -11.38 -1.18
CA THR A 221 21.00 -12.05 -0.98
C THR A 221 19.98 -11.16 -0.29
N PRO A 222 19.62 -9.99 -0.85
CA PRO A 222 18.72 -9.00 -0.21
C PRO A 222 17.34 -9.57 0.11
N HIS A 223 16.90 -10.57 -0.64
CA HIS A 223 15.60 -11.22 -0.42
C HIS A 223 15.45 -11.85 0.97
N LEU A 224 16.53 -12.12 1.69
CA LEU A 224 16.48 -12.64 3.05
C LEU A 224 16.02 -11.59 4.07
N ASN A 225 16.16 -10.30 3.76
CA ASN A 225 15.69 -9.16 4.57
C ASN A 225 14.36 -8.55 4.05
N GLY A 226 13.68 -9.27 3.19
CA GLY A 226 12.51 -8.77 2.44
C GLY A 226 11.34 -8.29 3.30
N LYS A 227 11.25 -8.67 4.57
CA LYS A 227 10.17 -8.23 5.47
C LYS A 227 10.44 -6.82 6.00
N VAL A 228 11.66 -6.55 6.45
CA VAL A 228 12.05 -5.21 6.90
C VAL A 228 12.13 -4.23 5.72
N GLU A 229 12.68 -4.65 4.57
CA GLU A 229 12.64 -3.84 3.35
C GLU A 229 11.21 -3.50 2.91
N ARG A 230 10.29 -4.46 3.01
CA ARG A 230 8.87 -4.20 2.75
C ARG A 230 8.27 -3.24 3.75
N SER A 231 8.68 -3.32 5.03
CA SER A 231 8.29 -2.37 6.07
C SER A 231 8.74 -0.95 5.71
N HIS A 232 10.01 -0.77 5.31
CA HIS A 232 10.54 0.52 4.87
C HIS A 232 9.76 1.12 3.69
N ARG A 233 9.36 0.30 2.70
CA ARG A 233 8.50 0.78 1.60
C ARG A 233 7.12 1.23 2.06
N ILE A 234 6.57 0.58 3.08
CA ILE A 234 5.30 0.99 3.68
C ILE A 234 5.47 2.34 4.37
N ASP A 235 6.57 2.53 5.10
CA ASP A 235 6.89 3.81 5.73
C ASP A 235 7.01 4.92 4.69
N ASP A 236 7.69 4.68 3.57
CA ASP A 236 7.77 5.65 2.47
C ASP A 236 6.41 6.04 1.92
N GLN A 237 5.53 5.05 1.74
CA GLN A 237 4.25 5.25 1.06
C GLN A 237 3.14 5.82 1.96
N GLU A 238 3.14 5.45 3.24
CA GLU A 238 2.00 5.68 4.13
C GLU A 238 2.35 6.60 5.30
N PHE A 239 3.62 6.91 5.52
CA PHE A 239 4.09 7.80 6.57
C PHE A 239 4.91 8.97 6.00
N TYR A 240 6.09 8.72 5.43
CA TYR A 240 6.98 9.79 4.99
C TYR A 240 6.39 10.71 3.91
N GLN A 241 5.69 10.15 2.92
CA GLN A 241 5.03 10.96 1.88
C GLN A 241 3.90 11.85 2.42
N LEU A 242 3.33 11.52 3.57
CA LEU A 242 2.30 12.34 4.20
C LEU A 242 2.91 13.41 5.11
N LEU A 243 4.10 13.15 5.67
CA LEU A 243 4.85 14.12 6.46
C LEU A 243 5.49 15.22 5.61
N ASP A 244 5.76 14.99 4.33
CA ASP A 244 6.36 16.00 3.42
C ASP A 244 5.51 17.27 3.30
N GLN A 245 4.23 17.22 3.65
CA GLN A 245 3.35 18.39 3.69
C GLN A 245 3.55 19.25 4.94
N ASP A 246 4.05 18.67 6.04
CA ASP A 246 4.26 19.35 7.33
C ASP A 246 5.74 19.61 7.65
N GLY A 247 6.66 19.11 6.81
CA GLY A 247 8.11 19.13 7.02
C GLY A 247 8.61 18.11 8.04
N ILE A 248 9.84 17.60 7.83
CA ILE A 248 10.57 16.83 8.85
C ILE A 248 11.07 17.85 9.88
N THR A 249 10.69 17.66 11.14
CA THR A 249 11.15 18.55 12.22
C THR A 249 12.63 18.24 12.52
N ASP A 250 13.42 19.27 12.84
CA ASP A 250 14.80 19.12 13.32
C ASP A 250 14.88 18.49 14.72
N ASP A 251 13.74 18.39 15.40
CA ASP A 251 13.61 17.81 16.73
C ASP A 251 13.42 16.30 16.63
N ILE A 252 14.47 15.57 17.00
CA ILE A 252 14.48 14.10 17.02
C ILE A 252 13.47 13.51 18.01
N HIS A 253 13.14 14.23 19.09
CA HIS A 253 12.18 13.76 20.10
C HIS A 253 10.77 13.79 19.52
N LEU A 254 10.37 14.93 18.97
CA LEU A 254 9.06 15.08 18.32
C LEU A 254 8.92 14.13 17.12
N PHE A 255 10.01 13.92 16.36
CA PHE A 255 10.00 12.97 15.26
C PHE A 255 9.77 11.53 15.77
N ASN A 256 10.43 11.12 16.86
CA ASN A 256 10.23 9.80 17.46
C ASN A 256 8.83 9.63 18.06
N GLU A 257 8.19 10.68 18.59
CA GLU A 257 6.78 10.64 19.02
C GLU A 257 5.85 10.36 17.84
N LYS A 258 5.96 11.10 16.75
CA LYS A 258 5.18 10.85 15.53
C LYS A 258 5.43 9.46 14.95
N LEU A 259 6.69 9.02 14.96
CA LEU A 259 7.06 7.68 14.48
C LEU A 259 6.46 6.58 15.36
N ARG A 260 6.32 6.83 16.66
CA ARG A 260 5.69 5.91 17.60
C ARG A 260 4.18 5.79 17.36
N GLU A 261 3.49 6.89 17.13
CA GLU A 261 2.06 6.88 16.73
C GLU A 261 1.86 6.06 15.44
N TRP A 262 2.76 6.24 14.48
CA TRP A 262 2.77 5.46 13.25
C TRP A 262 3.03 3.97 13.49
N GLU A 263 3.96 3.63 14.37
CA GLU A 263 4.25 2.26 14.77
C GLU A 263 3.05 1.61 15.45
N ASP A 264 2.38 2.32 16.36
CA ASP A 264 1.18 1.84 17.04
C ASP A 264 0.04 1.61 16.05
N TYR A 265 -0.20 2.54 15.14
CA TYR A 265 -1.16 2.33 14.06
C TYR A 265 -0.80 1.10 13.22
N TYR A 266 0.46 0.92 12.85
CA TYR A 266 0.92 -0.23 12.08
C TYR A 266 0.70 -1.55 12.82
N ASN A 267 1.02 -1.62 14.09
CA ASN A 267 0.94 -2.84 14.89
C ASN A 267 -0.49 -3.20 15.29
N TYR A 268 -1.34 -2.22 15.63
CA TYR A 268 -2.65 -2.45 16.23
C TYR A 268 -3.83 -2.22 15.31
N HIS A 269 -3.69 -1.35 14.30
CA HIS A 269 -4.84 -0.90 13.52
C HIS A 269 -4.72 -1.19 12.01
N ARG A 270 -3.50 -1.22 11.49
CA ARG A 270 -3.29 -1.39 10.06
C ARG A 270 -3.52 -2.82 9.59
N PRO A 271 -4.51 -3.10 8.68
CA PRO A 271 -4.67 -4.44 8.11
C PRO A 271 -3.52 -4.79 7.16
N HIS A 272 -3.01 -6.02 7.26
CA HIS A 272 -1.90 -6.53 6.47
C HIS A 272 -2.35 -7.62 5.51
N GLY A 273 -2.28 -7.38 4.20
CA GLY A 273 -2.58 -8.38 3.18
C GLY A 273 -1.72 -9.65 3.29
N GLY A 274 -0.50 -9.52 3.86
CA GLY A 274 0.38 -10.64 4.17
C GLY A 274 -0.10 -11.54 5.31
N LEU A 275 -0.98 -11.01 6.17
CA LEU A 275 -1.56 -11.69 7.31
C LEU A 275 -3.07 -11.98 7.11
N GLY A 276 -3.55 -11.97 5.86
CA GLY A 276 -4.96 -12.20 5.56
C GLY A 276 -5.90 -11.11 6.07
N GLY A 277 -5.42 -9.86 6.12
CA GLY A 277 -6.19 -8.71 6.63
C GLY A 277 -6.09 -8.50 8.15
N GLN A 278 -5.39 -9.37 8.88
CA GLN A 278 -5.12 -9.19 10.30
C GLN A 278 -4.10 -8.09 10.55
N THR A 279 -4.14 -7.48 11.74
CA THR A 279 -3.04 -6.65 12.25
C THR A 279 -1.92 -7.54 12.80
N PRO A 280 -0.68 -7.04 12.94
CA PRO A 280 0.40 -7.74 13.61
C PRO A 280 0.03 -8.21 15.03
N TYR A 281 -0.68 -7.39 15.80
CA TYR A 281 -1.11 -7.73 17.15
C TYR A 281 -2.17 -8.84 17.18
N GLU A 282 -3.13 -8.82 16.27
CA GLU A 282 -4.11 -9.92 16.13
C GLU A 282 -3.43 -11.24 15.75
N ARG A 283 -2.43 -11.16 14.87
CA ARG A 283 -1.62 -12.33 14.55
C ARG A 283 -0.85 -12.84 15.75
N LEU A 284 -0.30 -11.96 16.59
CA LEU A 284 0.35 -12.35 17.83
C LEU A 284 -0.64 -13.10 18.76
N ARG A 285 -1.80 -12.52 19.01
CA ARG A 285 -2.84 -13.16 19.84
C ARG A 285 -3.23 -14.54 19.32
N GLN A 286 -3.44 -14.67 18.02
CA GLN A 286 -3.74 -15.95 17.40
C GLN A 286 -2.62 -16.97 17.65
N LYS A 287 -1.35 -16.57 17.51
CA LYS A 287 -0.20 -17.48 17.66
C LYS A 287 0.08 -17.84 19.14
N THR A 288 -0.30 -16.98 20.08
CA THR A 288 -0.15 -17.27 21.52
C THR A 288 -1.29 -18.10 22.07
N GLN A 289 -2.51 -17.94 21.54
CA GLN A 289 -3.69 -18.73 21.94
C GLN A 289 -3.69 -20.15 21.37
N THR A 290 -3.02 -20.40 20.25
CA THR A 290 -2.91 -21.73 19.61
C THR A 290 -1.78 -22.60 20.20
N ARG A 291 -1.18 -22.22 21.32
CA ARG A 291 -0.26 -23.13 22.06
C ARG A 291 -1.11 -24.14 22.84
N PRO A 292 -1.02 -25.46 22.55
CA PRO A 292 -1.56 -26.49 23.42
C PRO A 292 -0.83 -26.50 24.75
#